data_d20cf1782d76579eccec09b06e50e8ff
#
_entry.id   d20cf1782d76579eccec09b06e50e8ff
#
_cell.length_a   1.000
_cell.length_b   1.000
_cell.length_c   1.000
_cell.angle_alpha   90.00
_cell.angle_beta   90.00
_cell.angle_gamma   90.00
#
_symmetry.space_group_name_H-M   'P 1'
#
loop_
_entity.id
_entity.type
_entity.pdbx_description
1 polymer ?
#
loop_
_entity_poly.entity_id
_entity_poly.type
_entity_poly.pdbx_seq_one_letter_code
_entity_poly.pdbx_strand_id
1 'polypeptide(L)'
;LSGDTPGEGPEREFWEHHWGLFDGDWTDRDRARARIICSMIPAGVTSVLEVGCGDGLIINSVTAPDTMGVDISRAGLSSVRGPSLLCSLEELPFEDGRYDLVIASEVLEHLPEEIYQRSLSEIARVARAHILLSVPHREYLKANITRCPSCGREYHRNLHERSYRPRDLVHLFGGFEMVSLNRIGPKEPRRTRLEVLVRRVLDRGVPHWNTVCPHCNAVHGEPGGGTPEASEGPYPAATRDRKASRLKQLFKRHKSPWMAALYSRKGVLDG
;
A
#
# COMPACT_ATOMS: atom_id res chain seq x y z
N LEU A 1 -12.74 -0.77 -33.15
CA LEU A 1 -12.75 -1.35 -31.80
C LEU A 1 -11.32 -1.65 -31.44
N SER A 2 -10.60 -0.66 -30.89
CA SER A 2 -9.30 -0.83 -30.27
C SER A 2 -9.55 -1.57 -28.97
N GLY A 3 -9.17 -2.84 -28.92
CA GLY A 3 -9.26 -3.64 -27.71
C GLY A 3 -8.10 -3.30 -26.79
N ASP A 4 -8.21 -2.20 -26.06
CA ASP A 4 -7.33 -1.96 -24.92
C ASP A 4 -7.74 -2.97 -23.85
N THR A 5 -6.88 -3.91 -23.57
CA THR A 5 -7.06 -4.86 -22.46
C THR A 5 -7.10 -4.04 -21.18
N PRO A 6 -8.12 -4.19 -20.30
CA PRO A 6 -8.16 -3.44 -19.04
C PRO A 6 -6.85 -3.58 -18.27
N GLY A 7 -6.23 -2.44 -17.95
CA GLY A 7 -4.97 -2.41 -17.19
C GLY A 7 -3.69 -2.43 -18.05
N GLU A 8 -3.74 -2.23 -19.37
CA GLU A 8 -2.54 -1.95 -20.16
C GLU A 8 -2.15 -0.47 -19.97
N GLY A 9 -0.91 -0.24 -19.50
CA GLY A 9 -0.41 1.12 -19.29
C GLY A 9 0.89 1.15 -18.45
N PRO A 10 1.50 2.32 -18.33
CA PRO A 10 2.77 2.50 -17.59
C PRO A 10 2.69 2.04 -16.14
N GLU A 11 1.50 2.12 -15.52
CA GLU A 11 1.29 1.68 -14.16
C GLU A 11 1.45 0.17 -14.02
N ARG A 12 0.81 -0.61 -14.91
CA ARG A 12 0.95 -2.06 -14.92
C ARG A 12 2.38 -2.48 -15.16
N GLU A 13 3.05 -1.88 -16.14
CA GLU A 13 4.46 -2.17 -16.46
C GLU A 13 5.36 -1.93 -15.24
N PHE A 14 5.11 -0.84 -14.52
CA PHE A 14 5.82 -0.54 -13.27
C PHE A 14 5.61 -1.63 -12.22
N TRP A 15 4.36 -2.02 -11.92
CA TRP A 15 4.07 -3.03 -10.89
C TRP A 15 4.54 -4.43 -11.30
N GLU A 16 4.45 -4.77 -12.58
CA GLU A 16 5.00 -6.01 -13.11
C GLU A 16 6.50 -6.11 -12.84
N HIS A 17 7.21 -5.00 -13.10
CA HIS A 17 8.64 -4.92 -12.87
C HIS A 17 8.99 -4.91 -11.38
N HIS A 18 8.25 -4.14 -10.58
CA HIS A 18 8.43 -4.06 -9.13
C HIS A 18 8.32 -5.43 -8.47
N TRP A 19 7.24 -6.15 -8.74
CA TRP A 19 7.02 -7.50 -8.20
C TRP A 19 7.97 -8.54 -8.79
N GLY A 20 8.40 -8.37 -10.03
CA GLY A 20 9.40 -9.24 -10.65
C GLY A 20 10.79 -9.17 -10.01
N LEU A 21 11.10 -8.08 -9.29
CA LEU A 21 12.34 -7.90 -8.54
C LEU A 21 12.21 -8.29 -7.06
N PHE A 22 10.99 -8.48 -6.57
CA PHE A 22 10.76 -8.82 -5.18
C PHE A 22 11.06 -10.31 -4.95
N ASP A 23 11.96 -10.58 -3.99
CA ASP A 23 12.43 -11.94 -3.68
C ASP A 23 11.58 -12.68 -2.63
N GLY A 24 10.47 -12.09 -2.18
CA GLY A 24 9.57 -12.65 -1.18
C GLY A 24 10.03 -12.43 0.27
N ASP A 25 11.10 -11.68 0.50
CA ASP A 25 11.59 -11.41 1.86
C ASP A 25 10.90 -10.19 2.50
N TRP A 26 9.72 -10.44 3.04
CA TRP A 26 8.99 -9.46 3.83
C TRP A 26 9.66 -9.22 5.18
N THR A 27 9.73 -7.95 5.59
CA THR A 27 10.25 -7.61 6.91
C THR A 27 9.35 -8.13 8.04
N ASP A 28 9.91 -8.27 9.25
CA ASP A 28 9.12 -8.56 10.45
C ASP A 28 8.00 -7.54 10.68
N ARG A 29 8.23 -6.31 10.26
CA ARG A 29 7.27 -5.22 10.33
C ARG A 29 6.07 -5.43 9.40
N ASP A 30 6.30 -5.87 8.16
CA ASP A 30 5.25 -6.17 7.20
C ASP A 30 4.45 -7.39 7.61
N ARG A 31 5.13 -8.43 8.07
CA ARG A 31 4.50 -9.64 8.66
C ARG A 31 3.66 -9.29 9.88
N ALA A 32 4.13 -8.37 10.75
CA ALA A 32 3.36 -7.90 11.90
C ALA A 32 2.13 -7.09 11.48
N ARG A 33 2.24 -6.25 10.45
CA ARG A 33 1.11 -5.52 9.86
C ARG A 33 0.07 -6.50 9.30
N ALA A 34 0.48 -7.48 8.51
CA ALA A 34 -0.41 -8.50 7.95
C ALA A 34 -1.16 -9.26 9.06
N ARG A 35 -0.46 -9.70 10.13
CA ARG A 35 -1.11 -10.35 11.28
C ARG A 35 -2.18 -9.46 11.94
N ILE A 36 -1.92 -8.17 12.11
CA ILE A 36 -2.90 -7.24 12.69
C ILE A 36 -4.10 -7.10 11.75
N ILE A 37 -3.89 -6.95 10.45
CA ILE A 37 -4.98 -6.87 9.46
C ILE A 37 -5.83 -8.15 9.51
N CYS A 38 -5.22 -9.33 9.47
CA CYS A 38 -5.95 -10.59 9.58
C CYS A 38 -6.74 -10.71 10.90
N SER A 39 -6.20 -10.19 12.01
CA SER A 39 -6.92 -10.19 13.31
C SER A 39 -8.13 -9.26 13.37
N MET A 40 -8.28 -8.35 12.40
CA MET A 40 -9.43 -7.44 12.29
C MET A 40 -10.56 -8.03 11.42
N ILE A 41 -10.38 -9.19 10.82
CA ILE A 41 -11.42 -9.88 10.04
C ILE A 41 -12.57 -10.26 10.98
N PRO A 42 -13.81 -9.84 10.70
CA PRO A 42 -14.95 -10.19 11.55
C PRO A 42 -15.21 -11.69 11.61
N ALA A 43 -15.71 -12.15 12.73
CA ALA A 43 -16.17 -13.54 12.87
C ALA A 43 -17.32 -13.83 11.89
N GLY A 44 -17.36 -15.07 11.37
CA GLY A 44 -18.41 -15.49 10.43
C GLY A 44 -18.19 -15.11 8.98
N VAL A 45 -17.12 -14.37 8.65
CA VAL A 45 -16.73 -14.11 7.26
C VAL A 45 -16.32 -15.41 6.59
N THR A 46 -16.95 -15.73 5.46
CA THR A 46 -16.74 -16.98 4.70
C THR A 46 -16.14 -16.74 3.32
N SER A 47 -16.31 -15.55 2.78
CA SER A 47 -15.78 -15.17 1.46
C SER A 47 -15.00 -13.85 1.53
N VAL A 48 -13.74 -13.87 1.07
CA VAL A 48 -12.80 -12.74 1.14
C VAL A 48 -12.17 -12.47 -0.22
N LEU A 49 -12.24 -11.21 -0.63
CA LEU A 49 -11.48 -10.68 -1.76
C LEU A 49 -10.37 -9.76 -1.23
N GLU A 50 -9.12 -9.95 -1.63
CA GLU A 50 -8.08 -8.93 -1.48
C GLU A 50 -7.82 -8.26 -2.82
N VAL A 51 -7.97 -6.94 -2.88
CA VAL A 51 -7.70 -6.12 -4.05
C VAL A 51 -6.32 -5.48 -3.93
N GLY A 52 -5.52 -5.53 -5.02
CA GLY A 52 -4.10 -5.15 -4.98
C GLY A 52 -3.31 -6.07 -4.06
N CYS A 53 -3.50 -7.39 -4.20
CA CYS A 53 -2.93 -8.37 -3.27
C CYS A 53 -1.41 -8.58 -3.44
N GLY A 54 -0.80 -8.07 -4.52
CA GLY A 54 0.60 -8.26 -4.82
C GLY A 54 0.99 -9.74 -4.80
N ASP A 55 2.02 -10.06 -4.02
CA ASP A 55 2.51 -11.45 -3.84
C ASP A 55 1.70 -12.28 -2.83
N GLY A 56 0.61 -11.72 -2.32
CA GLY A 56 -0.32 -12.44 -1.43
C GLY A 56 0.06 -12.44 0.04
N LEU A 57 0.87 -11.51 0.53
CA LEU A 57 1.26 -11.47 1.96
C LEU A 57 0.07 -11.61 2.92
N ILE A 58 -1.07 -10.99 2.61
CA ILE A 58 -2.26 -11.04 3.45
C ILE A 58 -3.18 -12.19 3.03
N ILE A 59 -3.58 -12.26 1.74
CA ILE A 59 -4.55 -13.28 1.29
C ILE A 59 -4.09 -14.72 1.56
N ASN A 60 -2.78 -14.99 1.45
CA ASN A 60 -2.20 -16.29 1.80
C ASN A 60 -2.29 -16.62 3.31
N SER A 61 -2.61 -15.63 4.14
CA SER A 61 -2.77 -15.76 5.61
C SER A 61 -4.23 -15.76 6.05
N VAL A 62 -5.17 -15.51 5.13
CA VAL A 62 -6.62 -15.56 5.40
C VAL A 62 -7.08 -17.01 5.44
N THR A 63 -7.91 -17.33 6.44
CA THR A 63 -8.41 -18.70 6.67
C THR A 63 -9.88 -18.90 6.26
N ALA A 64 -10.48 -17.96 5.53
CA ALA A 64 -11.84 -18.09 5.02
C ALA A 64 -11.94 -19.21 3.97
N PRO A 65 -13.10 -19.94 3.88
CA PRO A 65 -13.29 -21.02 2.91
C PRO A 65 -13.19 -20.59 1.45
N ASP A 66 -13.64 -19.39 1.14
CA ASP A 66 -13.62 -18.81 -0.21
C ASP A 66 -12.75 -17.55 -0.23
N THR A 67 -11.61 -17.62 -0.87
CA THR A 67 -10.66 -16.51 -0.97
C THR A 67 -10.28 -16.24 -2.41
N MET A 68 -10.11 -14.95 -2.75
CA MET A 68 -9.67 -14.50 -4.06
C MET A 68 -8.69 -13.35 -3.90
N GLY A 69 -7.54 -13.41 -4.57
CA GLY A 69 -6.62 -12.28 -4.73
C GLY A 69 -6.75 -11.65 -6.11
N VAL A 70 -6.76 -10.33 -6.20
CA VAL A 70 -6.66 -9.66 -7.51
C VAL A 70 -5.56 -8.62 -7.49
N ASP A 71 -4.84 -8.52 -8.60
CA ASP A 71 -3.78 -7.53 -8.80
C ASP A 71 -3.64 -7.18 -10.28
N ILE A 72 -3.01 -6.06 -10.58
CA ILE A 72 -2.69 -5.62 -11.93
C ILE A 72 -1.41 -6.29 -12.46
N SER A 73 -0.58 -6.85 -11.57
CA SER A 73 0.70 -7.50 -11.87
C SER A 73 0.58 -9.03 -11.87
N ARG A 74 0.96 -9.65 -12.97
CA ARG A 74 1.10 -11.10 -13.08
C ARG A 74 2.27 -11.62 -12.23
N ALA A 75 3.37 -10.85 -12.17
CA ALA A 75 4.53 -11.21 -11.36
C ALA A 75 4.16 -11.27 -9.87
N GLY A 76 3.39 -10.30 -9.36
CA GLY A 76 2.84 -10.34 -8.01
C GLY A 76 2.01 -11.60 -7.78
N LEU A 77 1.02 -11.83 -8.62
CA LEU A 77 0.11 -12.97 -8.49
C LEU A 77 0.80 -14.35 -8.52
N SER A 78 2.02 -14.44 -9.03
CA SER A 78 2.76 -15.71 -9.11
C SER A 78 3.03 -16.36 -7.75
N SER A 79 3.00 -15.59 -6.66
CA SER A 79 3.23 -16.06 -5.28
C SER A 79 1.93 -16.26 -4.48
N VAL A 80 0.78 -15.92 -5.05
CA VAL A 80 -0.53 -16.18 -4.43
C VAL A 80 -0.84 -17.67 -4.47
N ARG A 81 -1.12 -18.26 -3.29
CA ARG A 81 -1.31 -19.71 -3.16
C ARG A 81 -2.71 -20.19 -3.53
N GLY A 82 -3.69 -19.29 -3.44
CA GLY A 82 -5.11 -19.55 -3.72
C GLY A 82 -5.54 -19.05 -5.09
N PRO A 83 -6.86 -19.01 -5.34
CA PRO A 83 -7.42 -18.38 -6.51
C PRO A 83 -6.96 -16.93 -6.64
N SER A 84 -6.54 -16.54 -7.84
CA SER A 84 -6.11 -15.20 -8.14
C SER A 84 -6.49 -14.79 -9.56
N LEU A 85 -6.70 -13.49 -9.79
CA LEU A 85 -7.12 -12.96 -11.06
C LEU A 85 -6.37 -11.66 -11.39
N LEU A 86 -5.88 -11.57 -12.61
CA LEU A 86 -5.25 -10.37 -13.16
C LEU A 86 -6.35 -9.41 -13.63
N CYS A 87 -6.55 -8.30 -12.92
CA CYS A 87 -7.51 -7.27 -13.31
C CYS A 87 -7.18 -5.91 -12.68
N SER A 88 -7.77 -4.86 -13.24
CA SER A 88 -7.73 -3.51 -12.65
C SER A 88 -8.82 -3.36 -11.58
N LEU A 89 -8.54 -2.53 -10.56
CA LEU A 89 -9.49 -2.27 -9.48
C LEU A 89 -10.69 -1.41 -9.91
N GLU A 90 -10.59 -0.74 -11.03
CA GLU A 90 -11.65 0.13 -11.55
C GLU A 90 -12.78 -0.64 -12.25
N GLU A 91 -12.59 -1.94 -12.51
CA GLU A 91 -13.54 -2.82 -13.16
C GLU A 91 -13.35 -4.26 -12.65
N LEU A 92 -13.91 -4.55 -11.47
CA LEU A 92 -13.82 -5.87 -10.87
C LEU A 92 -14.86 -6.82 -11.50
N PRO A 93 -14.42 -7.99 -12.06
CA PRO A 93 -15.32 -8.89 -12.78
C PRO A 93 -16.14 -9.79 -11.84
N PHE A 94 -16.72 -9.20 -10.81
CA PHE A 94 -17.52 -9.89 -9.80
C PHE A 94 -18.90 -9.22 -9.68
N GLU A 95 -19.89 -10.00 -9.29
CA GLU A 95 -21.24 -9.51 -9.01
C GLU A 95 -21.28 -8.63 -7.74
N ASP A 96 -22.34 -7.81 -7.63
CA ASP A 96 -22.58 -6.97 -6.46
C ASP A 96 -22.70 -7.83 -5.19
N GLY A 97 -21.98 -7.44 -4.14
CA GLY A 97 -22.02 -8.17 -2.86
C GLY A 97 -21.53 -9.61 -2.93
N ARG A 98 -20.63 -9.93 -3.85
CA ARG A 98 -20.08 -11.29 -4.01
C ARG A 98 -19.29 -11.76 -2.80
N TYR A 99 -18.56 -10.87 -2.12
CA TYR A 99 -17.68 -11.21 -1.01
C TYR A 99 -18.17 -10.62 0.31
N ASP A 100 -18.18 -11.41 1.38
CA ASP A 100 -18.51 -10.92 2.72
C ASP A 100 -17.59 -9.81 3.17
N LEU A 101 -16.30 -9.92 2.83
CA LEU A 101 -15.24 -8.97 3.13
C LEU A 101 -14.39 -8.66 1.89
N VAL A 102 -14.15 -7.38 1.65
CA VAL A 102 -13.11 -6.92 0.72
C VAL A 102 -11.97 -6.29 1.51
N ILE A 103 -10.75 -6.74 1.29
CA ILE A 103 -9.52 -6.19 1.87
C ILE A 103 -8.82 -5.33 0.80
N ALA A 104 -8.47 -4.10 1.15
CA ALA A 104 -7.63 -3.21 0.36
C ALA A 104 -6.47 -2.73 1.25
N SER A 105 -5.29 -3.30 1.09
CA SER A 105 -4.15 -3.01 1.96
C SER A 105 -2.98 -2.46 1.19
N GLU A 106 -2.60 -1.20 1.48
CA GLU A 106 -1.48 -0.50 0.85
C GLU A 106 -1.62 -0.47 -0.69
N VAL A 107 -2.81 -0.15 -1.16
CA VAL A 107 -3.13 -0.07 -2.60
C VAL A 107 -3.74 1.28 -2.99
N LEU A 108 -4.67 1.83 -2.18
CA LEU A 108 -5.41 3.03 -2.55
C LEU A 108 -4.52 4.28 -2.69
N GLU A 109 -3.43 4.36 -1.94
CA GLU A 109 -2.46 5.46 -2.02
C GLU A 109 -1.69 5.51 -3.34
N HIS A 110 -1.63 4.40 -4.06
CA HIS A 110 -0.92 4.29 -5.33
C HIS A 110 -1.79 4.63 -6.54
N LEU A 111 -3.13 4.54 -6.40
CA LEU A 111 -4.02 4.66 -7.54
C LEU A 111 -3.97 6.08 -8.13
N PRO A 112 -3.80 6.25 -9.45
CA PRO A 112 -4.01 7.52 -10.14
C PRO A 112 -5.41 8.09 -9.88
N GLU A 113 -5.54 9.42 -9.92
CA GLU A 113 -6.82 10.08 -9.62
C GLU A 113 -7.94 9.67 -10.58
N GLU A 114 -7.58 9.36 -11.82
CA GLU A 114 -8.50 8.96 -12.90
C GLU A 114 -9.28 7.69 -12.57
N ILE A 115 -8.63 6.73 -11.89
CA ILE A 115 -9.24 5.43 -11.55
C ILE A 115 -9.66 5.35 -10.08
N TYR A 116 -9.18 6.25 -9.23
CA TYR A 116 -9.37 6.18 -7.77
C TYR A 116 -10.84 6.10 -7.35
N GLN A 117 -11.68 7.00 -7.88
CA GLN A 117 -13.10 7.03 -7.51
C GLN A 117 -13.87 5.80 -8.01
N ARG A 118 -13.53 5.30 -9.21
CA ARG A 118 -14.12 4.06 -9.75
C ARG A 118 -13.71 2.87 -8.90
N SER A 119 -12.44 2.77 -8.51
CA SER A 119 -11.93 1.70 -7.64
C SER A 119 -12.63 1.69 -6.27
N LEU A 120 -12.87 2.86 -5.65
CA LEU A 120 -13.64 2.93 -4.40
C LEU A 120 -15.07 2.42 -4.59
N SER A 121 -15.69 2.77 -5.72
CA SER A 121 -17.06 2.32 -6.04
C SER A 121 -17.13 0.82 -6.29
N GLU A 122 -16.17 0.26 -6.99
CA GLU A 122 -16.07 -1.18 -7.26
C GLU A 122 -15.82 -2.00 -5.97
N ILE A 123 -14.90 -1.54 -5.11
CA ILE A 123 -14.67 -2.14 -3.80
C ILE A 123 -15.97 -2.17 -2.98
N ALA A 124 -16.70 -1.04 -2.94
CA ALA A 124 -17.98 -0.97 -2.23
C ALA A 124 -19.08 -1.82 -2.89
N ARG A 125 -19.09 -1.95 -4.21
CA ARG A 125 -20.06 -2.73 -4.96
C ARG A 125 -19.92 -4.23 -4.69
N VAL A 126 -18.71 -4.75 -4.77
CA VAL A 126 -18.45 -6.20 -4.61
C VAL A 126 -18.44 -6.66 -3.15
N ALA A 127 -18.28 -5.73 -2.18
CA ALA A 127 -18.36 -6.05 -0.76
C ALA A 127 -19.81 -6.22 -0.31
N ARG A 128 -20.14 -7.38 0.30
CA ARG A 128 -21.47 -7.67 0.85
C ARG A 128 -21.68 -6.99 2.21
N ALA A 129 -20.77 -7.19 3.13
CA ALA A 129 -20.92 -6.79 4.52
C ALA A 129 -19.80 -5.88 5.03
N HIS A 130 -18.55 -6.14 4.67
CA HIS A 130 -17.40 -5.48 5.27
C HIS A 130 -16.36 -5.04 4.24
N ILE A 131 -15.65 -3.96 4.59
CA ILE A 131 -14.42 -3.54 3.90
C ILE A 131 -13.35 -3.33 4.96
N LEU A 132 -12.17 -3.91 4.76
CA LEU A 132 -10.99 -3.73 5.62
C LEU A 132 -9.90 -3.03 4.82
N LEU A 133 -9.61 -1.80 5.21
CA LEU A 133 -8.65 -0.91 4.55
C LEU A 133 -7.39 -0.74 5.39
N SER A 134 -6.20 -0.82 4.78
CA SER A 134 -4.95 -0.33 5.37
C SER A 134 -4.29 0.68 4.44
N VAL A 135 -3.84 1.80 5.02
CA VAL A 135 -3.17 2.88 4.28
C VAL A 135 -2.10 3.56 5.14
N PRO A 136 -1.09 4.23 4.52
CA PRO A 136 -0.11 5.04 5.23
C PRO A 136 -0.77 6.18 6.01
N HIS A 137 -0.38 6.33 7.29
CA HIS A 137 -0.95 7.34 8.19
C HIS A 137 -0.21 8.67 8.08
N ARG A 138 -0.88 9.71 7.55
CA ARG A 138 -0.39 11.11 7.53
C ARG A 138 1.02 11.21 6.95
N GLU A 139 1.29 10.52 5.87
CA GLU A 139 2.56 10.61 5.18
C GLU A 139 2.76 12.04 4.65
N TYR A 140 3.98 12.54 4.77
CA TYR A 140 4.36 13.77 4.12
C TYR A 140 5.01 13.45 2.77
N LEU A 141 4.21 13.36 1.72
CA LEU A 141 4.63 12.88 0.39
C LEU A 141 5.91 13.55 -0.10
N LYS A 142 6.04 14.87 0.06
CA LYS A 142 7.25 15.63 -0.34
C LYS A 142 8.54 15.18 0.36
N ALA A 143 8.44 14.43 1.45
CA ALA A 143 9.59 13.89 2.17
C ALA A 143 10.20 12.66 1.51
N ASN A 144 9.47 12.04 0.58
CA ASN A 144 9.85 10.82 -0.10
C ASN A 144 10.01 11.02 -1.63
N ILE A 145 10.14 12.28 -2.08
CA ILE A 145 10.47 12.57 -3.47
C ILE A 145 11.96 12.30 -3.69
N THR A 146 12.27 11.53 -4.70
CA THR A 146 13.61 11.23 -5.19
C THR A 146 13.75 11.66 -6.66
N ARG A 147 14.98 11.70 -7.16
CA ARG A 147 15.27 12.01 -8.56
C ARG A 147 15.90 10.79 -9.23
N CYS A 148 15.37 10.40 -10.37
CA CYS A 148 15.95 9.31 -11.16
C CYS A 148 17.33 9.73 -11.72
N PRO A 149 18.39 8.99 -11.44
CA PRO A 149 19.71 9.30 -12.02
C PRO A 149 19.79 9.05 -13.53
N SER A 150 18.91 8.18 -14.07
CA SER A 150 18.92 7.86 -15.50
C SER A 150 18.19 8.90 -16.35
N CYS A 151 16.98 9.34 -15.95
CA CYS A 151 16.19 10.29 -16.75
C CYS A 151 16.05 11.68 -16.11
N GLY A 152 16.54 11.91 -14.91
CA GLY A 152 16.51 13.19 -14.20
C GLY A 152 15.15 13.61 -13.65
N ARG A 153 14.08 12.83 -13.87
CA ARG A 153 12.73 13.16 -13.37
C ARG A 153 12.59 12.86 -11.89
N GLU A 154 11.80 13.70 -11.22
CA GLU A 154 11.43 13.48 -9.81
C GLU A 154 10.19 12.58 -9.74
N TYR A 155 10.15 11.68 -8.74
CA TYR A 155 9.02 10.83 -8.44
C TYR A 155 8.95 10.50 -6.95
N HIS A 156 7.78 10.12 -6.48
CA HIS A 156 7.64 9.61 -5.12
C HIS A 156 8.24 8.21 -5.04
N ARG A 157 9.17 7.99 -4.13
CA ARG A 157 9.94 6.75 -3.99
C ARG A 157 9.07 5.48 -3.92
N ASN A 158 7.92 5.57 -3.25
CA ASN A 158 6.97 4.46 -3.10
C ASN A 158 5.73 4.65 -4.00
N LEU A 159 5.77 5.57 -4.97
CA LEU A 159 4.64 5.92 -5.86
C LEU A 159 3.34 6.30 -5.14
N HIS A 160 3.41 6.89 -3.94
CA HIS A 160 2.20 7.36 -3.28
C HIS A 160 1.71 8.67 -3.91
N GLU A 161 0.50 8.65 -4.41
CA GLU A 161 -0.21 9.80 -4.97
C GLU A 161 -0.94 10.59 -3.87
N ARG A 162 -1.32 9.93 -2.76
CA ARG A 162 -2.11 10.55 -1.69
C ARG A 162 -1.70 10.11 -0.29
N SER A 163 -2.16 10.87 0.69
CA SER A 163 -1.87 10.66 2.11
C SER A 163 -3.15 10.77 2.91
N TYR A 164 -3.40 9.84 3.81
CA TYR A 164 -4.63 9.74 4.57
C TYR A 164 -4.47 10.20 6.01
N ARG A 165 -5.54 10.82 6.52
CA ARG A 165 -5.76 11.13 7.94
C ARG A 165 -6.99 10.39 8.42
N PRO A 166 -7.18 10.16 9.72
CA PRO A 166 -8.38 9.51 10.23
C PRO A 166 -9.70 10.06 9.69
N ARG A 167 -9.81 11.40 9.58
CA ARG A 167 -11.02 12.05 9.07
C ARG A 167 -11.30 11.78 7.58
N ASP A 168 -10.25 11.52 6.78
CA ASP A 168 -10.37 11.27 5.36
C ASP A 168 -10.95 9.88 5.09
N LEU A 169 -10.95 8.99 6.10
CA LEU A 169 -11.46 7.63 6.03
C LEU A 169 -12.94 7.50 6.45
N VAL A 170 -13.49 8.47 7.20
CA VAL A 170 -14.82 8.34 7.85
C VAL A 170 -15.94 8.05 6.86
N HIS A 171 -15.88 8.64 5.66
CA HIS A 171 -16.92 8.53 4.62
C HIS A 171 -16.34 8.04 3.28
N LEU A 172 -15.30 7.21 3.34
CA LEU A 172 -14.57 6.81 2.14
C LEU A 172 -15.40 5.93 1.21
N PHE A 173 -16.21 5.03 1.77
CA PHE A 173 -17.02 4.09 1.00
C PHE A 173 -18.52 4.40 1.14
N GLY A 174 -19.18 4.63 0.00
CA GLY A 174 -20.63 4.82 -0.04
C GLY A 174 -21.37 3.56 0.45
N GLY A 175 -22.42 3.75 1.27
CA GLY A 175 -23.20 2.63 1.81
C GLY A 175 -22.58 1.90 3.00
N PHE A 176 -21.37 2.30 3.44
CA PHE A 176 -20.68 1.72 4.59
C PHE A 176 -20.45 2.78 5.67
N GLU A 177 -20.25 2.33 6.91
CA GLU A 177 -19.81 3.14 8.03
C GLU A 177 -18.54 2.55 8.63
N MET A 178 -17.62 3.42 9.05
CA MET A 178 -16.39 3.00 9.71
C MET A 178 -16.69 2.59 11.17
N VAL A 179 -16.53 1.31 11.47
CA VAL A 179 -16.81 0.74 12.80
C VAL A 179 -15.58 0.65 13.68
N SER A 180 -14.40 0.58 13.11
CA SER A 180 -13.15 0.64 13.87
C SER A 180 -12.02 1.29 13.10
N LEU A 181 -11.06 1.87 13.83
CA LEU A 181 -9.84 2.46 13.29
C LEU A 181 -8.66 2.16 14.20
N ASN A 182 -7.73 1.36 13.71
CA ASN A 182 -6.51 0.98 14.42
C ASN A 182 -5.29 1.68 13.82
N ARG A 183 -4.34 2.06 14.67
CA ARG A 183 -3.03 2.55 14.25
C ARG A 183 -2.03 1.41 14.37
N ILE A 184 -1.36 1.10 13.27
CA ILE A 184 -0.48 -0.06 13.13
C ILE A 184 0.97 0.39 13.09
N GLY A 185 1.83 -0.44 13.68
CA GLY A 185 3.29 -0.29 13.67
C GLY A 185 3.83 0.60 14.78
N PRO A 186 5.17 0.59 14.98
CA PRO A 186 5.84 1.35 16.01
C PRO A 186 5.68 2.86 15.76
N LYS A 187 5.71 3.64 16.85
CA LYS A 187 5.67 5.10 16.75
C LYS A 187 6.96 5.63 16.12
N GLU A 188 6.84 6.30 15.00
CA GLU A 188 7.94 6.91 14.27
C GLU A 188 7.93 8.44 14.36
N PRO A 189 9.11 9.08 14.36
CA PRO A 189 9.19 10.54 14.31
C PRO A 189 8.57 11.07 13.01
N ARG A 190 7.67 12.01 13.14
CA ARG A 190 7.05 12.66 11.97
C ARG A 190 8.05 13.62 11.32
N ARG A 191 8.30 13.46 10.03
CA ARG A 191 9.09 14.42 9.26
C ARG A 191 8.38 15.77 9.15
N THR A 192 9.11 16.85 9.38
CA THR A 192 8.58 18.22 9.32
C THR A 192 8.90 18.86 7.96
N ARG A 193 8.12 19.90 7.60
CA ARG A 193 8.40 20.70 6.40
C ARG A 193 9.81 21.29 6.41
N LEU A 194 10.28 21.72 7.59
CA LEU A 194 11.61 22.30 7.75
C LEU A 194 12.71 21.27 7.52
N GLU A 195 12.57 20.05 8.03
CA GLU A 195 13.54 18.96 7.76
C GLU A 195 13.65 18.65 6.28
N VAL A 196 12.51 18.64 5.56
CA VAL A 196 12.51 18.40 4.10
C VAL A 196 13.15 19.55 3.36
N LEU A 197 12.86 20.80 3.74
CA LEU A 197 13.47 22.00 3.14
C LEU A 197 14.99 21.99 3.35
N VAL A 198 15.46 21.75 4.58
CA VAL A 198 16.90 21.67 4.88
C VAL A 198 17.59 20.57 4.08
N ARG A 199 16.96 19.40 3.93
CA ARG A 199 17.51 18.31 3.09
C ARG A 199 17.64 18.71 1.63
N ARG A 200 16.64 19.39 1.07
CA ARG A 200 16.68 19.89 -0.32
C ARG A 200 17.77 20.93 -0.51
N VAL A 201 17.90 21.88 0.43
CA VAL A 201 18.96 22.92 0.36
C VAL A 201 20.37 22.34 0.47
N LEU A 202 20.53 21.27 1.27
CA LEU A 202 21.82 20.60 1.45
C LEU A 202 22.08 19.50 0.39
N ASP A 203 21.23 19.42 -0.65
CA ASP A 203 21.27 18.37 -1.70
C ASP A 203 21.34 16.93 -1.14
N ARG A 204 20.81 16.73 0.06
CA ARG A 204 20.68 15.43 0.70
C ARG A 204 19.35 14.80 0.28
N GLY A 205 19.25 14.43 -1.01
CA GLY A 205 18.08 13.77 -1.58
C GLY A 205 17.65 12.52 -0.82
N VAL A 206 16.44 12.06 -1.06
CA VAL A 206 16.02 10.73 -0.63
C VAL A 206 16.77 9.71 -1.48
N PRO A 207 17.39 8.69 -0.89
CA PRO A 207 18.03 7.64 -1.67
C PRO A 207 17.09 7.04 -2.70
N HIS A 208 17.58 6.81 -3.92
CA HIS A 208 16.82 6.25 -5.05
C HIS A 208 17.04 4.75 -5.22
N TRP A 209 17.99 4.14 -4.50
CA TRP A 209 18.25 2.70 -4.59
C TRP A 209 17.08 1.86 -4.05
N ASN A 210 16.96 0.67 -4.58
CA ASN A 210 15.83 -0.23 -4.38
C ASN A 210 14.50 0.39 -4.84
N THR A 211 14.53 1.14 -5.96
CA THR A 211 13.35 1.72 -6.58
C THR A 211 13.38 1.52 -8.09
N VAL A 212 12.20 1.47 -8.67
CA VAL A 212 12.00 1.54 -10.13
C VAL A 212 11.53 2.94 -10.46
N CYS A 213 12.07 3.52 -11.51
CA CYS A 213 11.62 4.83 -11.98
C CYS A 213 10.33 4.66 -12.82
N PRO A 214 9.20 5.30 -12.46
CA PRO A 214 7.95 5.16 -13.21
C PRO A 214 7.97 5.85 -14.57
N HIS A 215 9.03 6.63 -14.86
CA HIS A 215 9.14 7.39 -16.13
C HIS A 215 10.01 6.72 -17.18
N CYS A 216 10.96 5.87 -16.77
CA CYS A 216 11.89 5.24 -17.70
C CYS A 216 12.21 3.79 -17.34
N ASN A 217 11.51 3.23 -16.37
CA ASN A 217 11.64 1.85 -15.86
C ASN A 217 13.06 1.46 -15.43
N ALA A 218 13.96 2.45 -15.24
CA ALA A 218 15.31 2.19 -14.76
C ALA A 218 15.26 1.69 -13.31
N VAL A 219 15.89 0.55 -13.08
CA VAL A 219 16.09 -0.03 -11.75
C VAL A 219 17.32 0.55 -11.11
N HIS A 220 17.20 1.02 -9.90
CA HIS A 220 18.31 1.61 -9.15
C HIS A 220 18.63 0.69 -7.95
N GLY A 221 19.68 -0.13 -8.10
CA GLY A 221 20.26 -0.93 -7.03
C GLY A 221 21.11 -0.10 -6.06
N GLU A 222 21.56 -0.70 -4.96
CA GLU A 222 22.49 -0.06 -4.03
C GLU A 222 23.83 0.24 -4.68
N PRO A 223 24.49 1.37 -4.34
CA PRO A 223 25.84 1.65 -4.80
C PRO A 223 26.80 0.60 -4.21
N GLY A 224 27.30 -0.31 -5.04
CA GLY A 224 28.29 -1.28 -4.61
C GLY A 224 28.05 -2.73 -4.98
N GLY A 225 26.95 -3.07 -5.68
CA GLY A 225 26.79 -4.31 -6.46
C GLY A 225 27.07 -5.61 -5.72
N GLY A 226 26.62 -5.76 -4.47
CA GLY A 226 26.44 -7.05 -3.82
C GLY A 226 24.96 -7.45 -3.93
N THR A 227 24.68 -8.74 -4.17
CA THR A 227 23.37 -9.30 -3.87
C THR A 227 22.96 -8.81 -2.48
N PRO A 228 21.75 -8.26 -2.27
CA PRO A 228 21.34 -7.79 -0.95
C PRO A 228 21.35 -8.98 0.01
N GLU A 229 22.39 -9.07 0.83
CA GLU A 229 22.25 -9.77 2.10
C GLU A 229 21.11 -9.08 2.83
N ALA A 230 20.16 -9.87 3.33
CA ALA A 230 18.93 -9.49 4.01
C ALA A 230 18.99 -8.11 4.67
N SER A 231 18.90 -7.05 3.89
CA SER A 231 18.83 -5.67 4.35
C SER A 231 17.37 -5.30 4.42
N GLU A 232 16.89 -5.12 5.65
CA GLU A 232 15.69 -4.42 6.06
C GLU A 232 14.85 -3.92 4.87
N GLY A 233 13.72 -4.58 4.58
CA GLY A 233 12.77 -4.43 3.49
C GLY A 233 12.61 -3.04 2.84
N PRO A 234 11.68 -2.81 1.92
CA PRO A 234 11.61 -1.62 1.07
C PRO A 234 11.63 -0.27 1.82
N TYR A 235 11.63 -0.31 3.14
CA TYR A 235 11.81 0.83 4.03
C TYR A 235 13.13 0.68 4.81
N PRO A 236 14.28 1.16 4.29
CA PRO A 236 15.51 1.20 5.07
C PRO A 236 15.22 1.95 6.37
N ALA A 237 15.58 1.36 7.49
CA ALA A 237 15.59 2.07 8.76
C ALA A 237 16.36 3.37 8.54
N ALA A 238 15.72 4.52 8.82
CA ALA A 238 16.33 5.83 8.64
C ALA A 238 17.73 5.76 9.27
N THR A 239 18.77 5.90 8.45
CA THR A 239 20.15 5.87 8.91
C THR A 239 20.24 6.77 10.12
N ARG A 240 20.45 6.16 11.28
CA ARG A 240 20.54 6.86 12.56
C ARG A 240 21.79 7.74 12.50
N ASP A 241 21.59 9.02 12.20
CA ASP A 241 22.57 10.03 12.55
C ASP A 241 22.66 10.06 14.08
N ARG A 242 23.62 9.29 14.62
CA ARG A 242 23.83 9.07 16.06
C ARG A 242 24.17 10.35 16.84
N LYS A 243 24.27 11.51 16.17
CA LYS A 243 24.61 12.80 16.76
C LYS A 243 23.50 13.84 16.76
N ALA A 244 22.28 13.52 16.32
CA ALA A 244 21.15 14.42 16.53
C ALA A 244 20.81 14.44 18.02
N SER A 245 21.10 15.56 18.70
CA SER A 245 21.00 15.70 20.13
C SER A 245 19.67 15.15 20.69
N ARG A 246 19.73 14.43 21.82
CA ARG A 246 18.56 13.90 22.56
C ARG A 246 17.47 14.96 22.77
N LEU A 247 17.81 16.25 22.84
CA LEU A 247 16.85 17.35 22.97
C LEU A 247 15.93 17.51 21.76
N LYS A 248 16.41 17.28 20.50
CA LYS A 248 15.58 17.35 19.29
C LYS A 248 14.56 16.22 19.21
N GLN A 249 14.78 15.09 19.87
CA GLN A 249 13.85 13.97 19.89
C GLN A 249 12.63 14.21 20.81
N LEU A 250 12.78 15.00 21.88
CA LEU A 250 11.71 15.29 22.85
C LEU A 250 10.55 16.09 22.24
N PHE A 251 10.78 16.86 21.17
CA PHE A 251 9.77 17.70 20.53
C PHE A 251 9.22 17.10 19.22
N LYS A 252 9.69 15.94 18.77
CA LYS A 252 9.15 15.29 17.57
C LYS A 252 7.80 14.63 17.88
N ARG A 253 6.77 15.08 17.18
CA ARG A 253 5.50 14.37 17.16
C ARG A 253 5.70 13.01 16.52
N HIS A 254 5.33 11.95 17.23
CA HIS A 254 5.39 10.59 16.72
C HIS A 254 4.04 10.19 16.10
N LYS A 255 4.08 9.33 15.12
CA LYS A 255 2.90 8.72 14.49
C LYS A 255 3.14 7.25 14.26
N SER A 256 2.09 6.45 14.30
CA SER A 256 2.16 5.10 13.70
C SER A 256 2.24 5.23 12.18
N PRO A 257 2.99 4.36 11.49
CA PRO A 257 3.19 4.47 10.05
C PRO A 257 1.90 4.19 9.26
N TRP A 258 1.04 3.30 9.75
CA TRP A 258 -0.17 2.88 9.08
C TRP A 258 -1.43 3.08 9.94
N MET A 259 -2.56 3.07 9.26
CA MET A 259 -3.89 2.95 9.84
C MET A 259 -4.60 1.79 9.14
N ALA A 260 -5.38 1.02 9.92
CA ALA A 260 -6.34 0.09 9.36
C ALA A 260 -7.75 0.43 9.86
N ALA A 261 -8.71 0.49 8.95
CA ALA A 261 -10.09 0.80 9.21
C ALA A 261 -10.98 -0.35 8.75
N LEU A 262 -11.89 -0.78 9.62
CA LEU A 262 -12.95 -1.72 9.27
C LEU A 262 -14.23 -0.93 9.06
N TYR A 263 -14.92 -1.23 7.96
CA TYR A 263 -16.22 -0.68 7.62
C TYR A 263 -17.24 -1.80 7.59
N SER A 264 -18.46 -1.50 8.01
CA SER A 264 -19.61 -2.39 7.88
C SER A 264 -20.70 -1.73 7.05
N ARG A 265 -21.42 -2.52 6.27
CA ARG A 265 -22.54 -2.03 5.47
C ARG A 265 -23.64 -1.51 6.40
N LYS A 266 -24.17 -0.35 6.09
CA LYS A 266 -25.28 0.25 6.86
C LYS A 266 -26.48 -0.67 6.87
N GLY A 267 -27.06 -0.90 8.05
CA GLY A 267 -28.25 -1.78 8.24
C GLY A 267 -27.95 -3.27 8.37
N VAL A 268 -26.69 -3.71 8.39
CA VAL A 268 -26.30 -5.14 8.58
C VAL A 268 -25.94 -5.45 10.04
N LEU A 269 -25.79 -4.42 10.89
CA LEU A 269 -25.34 -4.61 12.29
C LEU A 269 -26.47 -5.03 13.28
N ASP A 270 -27.70 -5.23 12.83
CA ASP A 270 -28.87 -5.55 13.67
C ASP A 270 -29.31 -7.03 13.58
N GLY A 271 -28.34 -7.96 13.43
CA GLY A 271 -28.63 -9.40 13.38
C GLY A 271 -27.80 -10.21 14.37
#